data_7318e9daad115558fb2c78ebe6f0020a
#
_entry.id   7318e9daad115558fb2c78ebe6f0020a
#
_cell.length_a   1.000
_cell.length_b   1.000
_cell.length_c   1.000
_cell.angle_alpha   90.00
_cell.angle_beta   90.00
_cell.angle_gamma   90.00
#
_symmetry.space_group_name_H-M   'P 1'
#
loop_
_entity.id
_entity.type
_entity.pdbx_description
1 polymer ?
#
loop_
_entity_poly.entity_id
_entity_poly.type
_entity_poly.pdbx_seq_one_letter_code
_entity_poly.pdbx_strand_id
1 'polypeptide(L)'
;MMRIFTIAAILTLVANNAHADDPIVGNWKTELGDTAAIASCGGGYCITLKSGKHAGKQIGTFHGRDGEYAGKITDPDANKTYDGSLAISGNALKMKGCVLKIVCESQTWPRM
;
A
#
# COMPACT_ATOMS: atom_id res chain seq x y z
N MET A 1 -28.86 44.04 19.23
CA MET A 1 -28.55 43.60 19.03
C MET A 1 -27.92 42.74 18.60
N MET A 2 -27.71 42.30 18.49
CA MET A 2 -27.13 41.60 18.15
C MET A 2 -26.51 40.78 17.63
N ARG A 3 -26.28 40.26 17.44
CA ARG A 3 -25.75 39.59 17.11
C ARG A 3 -25.10 38.82 16.58
N ILE A 4 -24.83 38.24 16.51
CA ILE A 4 -24.26 37.57 16.08
C ILE A 4 -23.70 36.85 15.57
N PHE A 5 -23.45 36.42 15.37
CA PHE A 5 -22.98 35.66 14.90
C PHE A 5 -22.23 34.99 14.50
N THR A 6 -21.92 34.48 14.44
CA THR A 6 -21.28 33.86 14.15
C THR A 6 -20.83 33.06 13.65
N ILE A 7 -20.55 32.57 13.48
CA ILE A 7 -20.13 31.84 13.01
C ILE A 7 -19.46 31.15 12.52
N ALA A 8 -19.12 30.76 12.42
CA ALA A 8 -18.62 30.16 11.91
C ALA A 8 -17.89 29.42 11.52
N ALA A 9 -17.59 29.09 11.58
CA ALA A 9 -17.00 28.43 11.21
C ALA A 9 -16.54 27.54 10.78
N ILE A 10 -16.48 27.13 10.71
CA ILE A 10 -16.10 26.39 10.34
C ILE A 10 -15.51 25.67 9.79
N LEU A 11 -15.38 25.30 9.63
CA LEU A 11 -14.99 24.62 9.13
C LEU A 11 -14.28 23.98 8.70
N THR A 12 -13.89 23.66 8.73
CA THR A 12 -13.26 23.12 8.30
C THR A 12 -12.72 22.29 7.89
N LEU A 13 -12.55 21.87 7.87
CA LEU A 13 -12.05 21.18 7.51
C LEU A 13 -11.73 20.36 6.99
N VAL A 14 -11.58 19.91 6.96
CA VAL A 14 -11.32 19.19 6.57
C VAL A 14 -10.77 18.47 5.92
N ALA A 15 -10.66 18.12 5.96
CA ALA A 15 -10.33 17.45 5.42
C ALA A 15 -9.52 16.89 4.80
N ASN A 16 -9.21 16.58 4.63
CA ASN A 16 -8.46 16.22 3.93
C ASN A 16 -7.76 15.15 4.06
N ASN A 17 -7.64 14.69 4.23
CA ASN A 17 -6.95 13.69 4.43
C ASN A 17 -7.42 12.47 4.04
N ALA A 18 -8.21 12.51 3.36
CA ALA A 18 -8.89 11.36 2.98
C ALA A 18 -8.08 10.31 2.31
N HIS A 19 -7.22 10.70 1.42
CA HIS A 19 -6.43 9.70 0.73
C HIS A 19 -5.44 9.02 1.65
N ALA A 20 -5.22 9.58 2.81
CA ALA A 20 -4.39 8.91 3.78
C ALA A 20 -5.05 7.66 4.29
N ASP A 21 -6.34 7.51 4.02
CA ASP A 21 -7.09 6.35 4.49
C ASP A 21 -7.16 5.23 3.48
N ASP A 22 -6.38 5.30 2.40
CA ASP A 22 -6.35 4.20 1.46
C ASP A 22 -5.92 2.94 2.19
N PRO A 23 -6.68 1.84 2.08
CA PRO A 23 -6.43 0.65 2.89
C PRO A 23 -5.07 0.01 2.64
N ILE A 24 -4.43 0.28 1.53
CA ILE A 24 -3.12 -0.33 1.26
C ILE A 24 -2.00 0.32 2.07
N VAL A 25 -2.19 1.57 2.50
CA VAL A 25 -1.13 2.29 3.20
C VAL A 25 -0.93 1.73 4.59
N GLY A 26 0.32 1.44 4.93
CA GLY A 26 0.66 0.91 6.25
C GLY A 26 1.79 -0.08 6.17
N ASN A 27 1.97 -0.78 7.27
CA ASN A 27 3.02 -1.79 7.39
C ASN A 27 2.39 -3.18 7.33
N TRP A 28 3.04 -4.05 6.59
CA TRP A 28 2.55 -5.41 6.36
C TRP A 28 3.69 -6.38 6.63
N LYS A 29 3.34 -7.56 7.09
CA LYS A 29 4.35 -8.57 7.38
C LYS A 29 4.45 -9.54 6.21
N THR A 30 5.63 -9.62 5.61
CA THR A 30 5.85 -10.53 4.49
C THR A 30 5.88 -11.97 4.97
N GLU A 31 5.84 -12.92 4.03
CA GLU A 31 5.89 -14.33 4.41
C GLU A 31 7.21 -14.72 5.06
N LEU A 32 8.28 -14.00 4.76
CA LEU A 32 9.56 -14.23 5.42
C LEU A 32 9.67 -13.54 6.77
N GLY A 33 8.64 -12.81 7.17
CA GLY A 33 8.63 -12.16 8.46
C GLY A 33 9.18 -10.74 8.46
N ASP A 34 9.50 -10.19 7.29
CA ASP A 34 9.99 -8.83 7.19
C ASP A 34 8.86 -7.82 7.17
N THR A 35 9.17 -6.60 7.54
CA THR A 35 8.21 -5.50 7.47
C THR A 35 8.28 -4.87 6.09
N ALA A 36 7.13 -4.81 5.42
CA ALA A 36 6.99 -4.10 4.16
C ALA A 36 6.12 -2.89 4.40
N ALA A 37 6.64 -1.71 4.14
CA ALA A 37 5.90 -0.47 4.28
C ALA A 37 5.37 -0.05 2.93
N ILE A 38 4.08 0.27 2.88
CA ILE A 38 3.44 0.74 1.66
C ILE A 38 3.00 2.17 1.89
N ALA A 39 3.43 3.05 1.02
CA ALA A 39 3.14 4.48 1.13
C ALA A 39 2.91 5.07 -0.25
N SER A 40 2.26 6.21 -0.27
CA SER A 40 2.03 6.94 -1.51
C SER A 40 3.36 7.37 -2.12
N CYS A 41 3.49 7.22 -3.42
CA CYS A 41 4.64 7.71 -4.14
C CYS A 41 4.27 7.95 -5.61
N GLY A 42 4.53 9.16 -6.10
CA GLY A 42 4.38 9.47 -7.52
C GLY A 42 3.04 9.11 -8.14
N GLY A 43 1.95 9.34 -7.43
CA GLY A 43 0.63 9.05 -7.98
C GLY A 43 0.16 7.61 -7.80
N GLY A 44 0.99 6.78 -7.17
CA GLY A 44 0.65 5.41 -6.85
C GLY A 44 1.16 5.06 -5.48
N TYR A 45 1.57 3.81 -5.32
CA TYR A 45 2.05 3.29 -4.04
C TYR A 45 3.36 2.56 -4.25
N CYS A 46 4.29 2.74 -3.32
CA CYS A 46 5.57 2.04 -3.33
C CYS A 46 5.67 1.13 -2.13
N ILE A 47 6.26 -0.02 -2.33
CA ILE A 47 6.51 -0.98 -1.26
C ILE A 47 8.01 -0.98 -0.98
N THR A 48 8.37 -0.70 0.28
CA THR A 48 9.77 -0.68 0.70
C THR A 48 9.94 -1.63 1.88
N LEU A 49 10.93 -2.50 1.80
CA LEU A 49 11.25 -3.36 2.93
C LEU A 49 11.92 -2.53 4.02
N LYS A 50 11.48 -2.73 5.26
CA LYS A 50 11.99 -1.98 6.41
C LYS A 50 12.85 -2.85 7.33
N SER A 51 12.85 -4.15 7.14
CA SER A 51 13.65 -5.06 7.95
C SER A 51 14.16 -6.17 7.08
N GLY A 52 15.02 -7.04 7.67
CA GLY A 52 15.60 -8.14 6.93
C GLY A 52 16.82 -7.71 6.14
N LYS A 53 17.38 -8.64 5.38
CA LYS A 53 18.65 -8.38 4.69
C LYS A 53 18.50 -7.38 3.54
N HIS A 54 17.30 -7.13 3.08
CA HIS A 54 17.06 -6.16 2.02
C HIS A 54 16.40 -4.88 2.54
N ALA A 55 16.57 -4.57 3.82
CA ALA A 55 16.00 -3.38 4.42
C ALA A 55 16.41 -2.13 3.64
N GLY A 56 15.44 -1.26 3.38
CA GLY A 56 15.66 -0.04 2.61
C GLY A 56 15.39 -0.19 1.13
N LYS A 57 15.19 -1.40 0.63
CA LYS A 57 14.99 -1.62 -0.79
C LYS A 57 13.52 -1.47 -1.16
N GLN A 58 13.28 -0.69 -2.21
CA GLN A 58 11.94 -0.61 -2.78
C GLN A 58 11.72 -1.83 -3.67
N ILE A 59 10.70 -2.60 -3.37
CA ILE A 59 10.45 -3.84 -4.08
C ILE A 59 9.18 -3.83 -4.92
N GLY A 60 8.40 -2.76 -4.86
CA GLY A 60 7.17 -2.74 -5.63
C GLY A 60 6.65 -1.36 -5.90
N THR A 61 5.91 -1.23 -7.00
CA THR A 61 5.15 -0.04 -7.36
C THR A 61 3.80 -0.48 -7.87
N PHE A 62 2.75 0.13 -7.33
CA PHE A 62 1.40 -0.28 -7.64
C PHE A 62 0.50 0.93 -7.83
N HIS A 63 -0.56 0.75 -8.58
CA HIS A 63 -1.60 1.76 -8.80
C HIS A 63 -2.95 1.10 -8.61
N GLY A 64 -3.89 1.85 -8.10
CA GLY A 64 -5.23 1.35 -7.87
C GLY A 64 -5.88 2.08 -6.73
N ARG A 65 -7.00 1.56 -6.29
CA ARG A 65 -7.75 2.13 -5.17
C ARG A 65 -8.83 1.15 -4.73
N ASP A 66 -9.42 1.47 -3.59
CA ASP A 66 -10.57 0.71 -3.06
C ASP A 66 -10.22 -0.75 -2.82
N GLY A 67 -8.97 -1.00 -2.44
CA GLY A 67 -8.57 -2.34 -2.06
C GLY A 67 -8.07 -3.22 -3.19
N GLU A 68 -7.96 -2.68 -4.41
CA GLU A 68 -7.46 -3.46 -5.54
C GLU A 68 -6.41 -2.67 -6.32
N TYR A 69 -5.25 -3.28 -6.51
CA TYR A 69 -4.09 -2.59 -7.08
C TYR A 69 -3.34 -3.52 -8.03
N ALA A 70 -2.70 -2.92 -9.02
CA ALA A 70 -1.89 -3.66 -9.98
C ALA A 70 -0.58 -2.93 -10.20
N GLY A 71 0.47 -3.68 -10.48
CA GLY A 71 1.78 -3.10 -10.69
C GLY A 71 2.86 -4.15 -10.83
N LYS A 72 4.02 -3.84 -10.27
CA LYS A 72 5.19 -4.71 -10.35
C LYS A 72 5.72 -4.99 -8.95
N ILE A 73 6.16 -6.22 -8.73
CA ILE A 73 6.78 -6.63 -7.49
C ILE A 73 8.06 -7.39 -7.80
N THR A 74 9.12 -7.07 -7.08
CA THR A 74 10.42 -7.70 -7.28
C THR A 74 10.75 -8.58 -6.08
N ASP A 75 11.15 -9.82 -6.36
CA ASP A 75 11.73 -10.69 -5.37
C ASP A 75 13.21 -10.32 -5.29
N PRO A 76 13.66 -9.70 -4.20
CA PRO A 76 15.03 -9.22 -4.14
C PRO A 76 16.05 -10.34 -4.02
N ASP A 77 15.68 -11.50 -3.50
CA ASP A 77 16.59 -12.63 -3.42
C ASP A 77 16.91 -13.20 -4.80
N ALA A 78 15.89 -13.33 -5.63
CA ALA A 78 16.05 -13.86 -6.97
C ALA A 78 16.32 -12.77 -8.00
N ASN A 79 16.19 -11.50 -7.59
CA ASN A 79 16.30 -10.35 -8.49
C ASN A 79 15.36 -10.50 -9.68
N LYS A 80 14.15 -10.93 -9.42
CA LYS A 80 13.16 -11.19 -10.45
C LYS A 80 11.93 -10.33 -10.20
N THR A 81 11.44 -9.72 -11.27
CA THR A 81 10.27 -8.84 -11.19
C THR A 81 9.07 -9.50 -11.84
N TYR A 82 7.94 -9.41 -11.16
CA TYR A 82 6.69 -10.04 -11.57
C TYR A 82 5.64 -8.97 -11.80
N ASP A 83 4.71 -9.26 -12.70
CA ASP A 83 3.47 -8.50 -12.75
C ASP A 83 2.68 -8.86 -11.52
N GLY A 84 2.28 -7.85 -10.75
CA GLY A 84 1.65 -8.09 -9.47
C GLY A 84 0.26 -7.52 -9.39
N SER A 85 -0.55 -8.13 -8.54
CA SER A 85 -1.81 -7.57 -8.14
C SER A 85 -1.95 -7.70 -6.63
N LEU A 86 -2.60 -6.73 -6.02
CA LEU A 86 -2.83 -6.71 -4.59
C LEU A 86 -4.31 -6.54 -4.34
N ALA A 87 -4.81 -7.27 -3.36
CA ALA A 87 -6.18 -7.12 -2.90
C ALA A 87 -6.16 -7.01 -1.39
N ILE A 88 -6.80 -5.97 -0.86
CA ILE A 88 -6.86 -5.74 0.58
C ILE A 88 -8.21 -6.21 1.09
N SER A 89 -8.19 -7.02 2.12
CA SER A 89 -9.41 -7.47 2.78
C SER A 89 -9.18 -7.37 4.28
N GLY A 90 -9.70 -6.29 4.89
CA GLY A 90 -9.50 -6.05 6.30
C GLY A 90 -8.02 -5.91 6.64
N ASN A 91 -7.52 -6.80 7.48
CA ASN A 91 -6.13 -6.78 7.91
C ASN A 91 -5.25 -7.73 7.11
N ALA A 92 -5.70 -8.14 5.94
CA ALA A 92 -4.93 -9.04 5.08
C ALA A 92 -4.71 -8.41 3.72
N LEU A 93 -3.50 -8.52 3.22
CA LEU A 93 -3.13 -8.12 1.88
C LEU A 93 -2.81 -9.40 1.12
N LYS A 94 -3.53 -9.64 0.04
CA LYS A 94 -3.25 -10.77 -0.83
C LYS A 94 -2.50 -10.27 -2.04
N MET A 95 -1.31 -10.84 -2.25
CA MET A 95 -0.48 -10.50 -3.38
C MET A 95 -0.41 -11.67 -4.33
N LYS A 96 -0.50 -11.37 -5.61
CA LYS A 96 -0.33 -12.37 -6.66
C LYS A 96 0.71 -11.83 -7.62
N GLY A 97 1.77 -12.59 -7.84
CA GLY A 97 2.82 -12.22 -8.79
C GLY A 97 2.87 -13.25 -9.90
N CYS A 98 2.93 -12.77 -11.14
CA CYS A 98 2.91 -13.65 -12.31
C CYS A 98 4.06 -13.34 -13.24
N VAL A 99 4.60 -14.38 -13.85
CA VAL A 99 5.58 -14.28 -14.93
C VAL A 99 4.86 -14.74 -16.19
N LEU A 100 4.94 -13.91 -17.23
CA LEU A 100 4.30 -14.21 -18.52
C LEU A 100 2.80 -14.46 -18.38
N LYS A 101 2.21 -13.97 -17.30
CA LYS A 101 0.78 -14.08 -17.02
C LYS A 101 0.27 -15.51 -16.90
N ILE A 102 1.17 -16.46 -16.81
CA ILE A 102 0.81 -17.88 -16.75
C ILE A 102 1.29 -18.51 -15.45
N VAL A 103 2.52 -18.22 -15.04
CA VAL A 103 3.08 -18.79 -13.83
C VAL A 103 2.91 -17.78 -12.72
N CYS A 104 2.04 -18.05 -11.78
CA CYS A 104 1.70 -17.12 -10.71
C CYS A 104 1.94 -17.73 -9.34
N GLU A 105 2.36 -16.88 -8.40
CA GLU A 105 2.50 -17.24 -6.99
C GLU A 105 1.72 -16.24 -6.17
N SER A 106 1.16 -16.71 -5.08
CA SER A 106 0.37 -15.86 -4.19
C SER A 106 0.92 -15.89 -2.79
N GLN A 107 0.82 -14.74 -2.11
CA GLN A 107 1.19 -14.60 -0.72
C GLN A 107 0.11 -13.82 -0.01
N THR A 108 0.01 -14.03 1.29
CA THR A 108 -0.88 -13.24 2.14
C THR A 108 -0.04 -12.59 3.21
N TRP A 109 -0.14 -11.27 3.31
CA TRP A 109 0.59 -10.49 4.30
C TRP A 109 -0.40 -9.91 5.29
N PRO A 110 -0.27 -10.24 6.57
CA PRO A 110 -1.11 -9.60 7.58
C PRO A 110 -0.65 -8.18 7.86
N ARG A 111 -1.59 -7.34 8.25
CA ARG A 111 -1.27 -5.98 8.67
C ARG A 111 -0.56 -6.01 10.01
N MET A 112 0.39 -5.15 10.17
CA MET A 112 1.13 -5.03 11.42
C MET A 112 0.57 -3.90 12.28
#